data_0a3fd1b180064f0c790833fdf676fe24
#
_entry.id   0a3fd1b180064f0c790833fdf676fe24
#
_cell.length_a   1.000
_cell.length_b   1.000
_cell.length_c   1.000
_cell.angle_alpha   90.00
_cell.angle_beta   90.00
_cell.angle_gamma   90.00
#
_symmetry.space_group_name_H-M   'P 1'
#
loop_
_entity.id
_entity.type
_entity.pdbx_description
1 polymer ?
#
loop_
_entity_poly.entity_id
_entity_poly.type
_entity_poly.pdbx_seq_one_letter_code
_entity_poly.pdbx_strand_id
1 'polypeptide(L)'
;MPTSRRTLLKTSAAAAAAFSFDWTRALAQAETVRIGSVYDMTGPFAAGGSIASSVGTDIAIELCNERGGIGGKYKVDTVKVDSQSKADVAINEVERLINQEKLDIILGVFSSAHAVPLAAKVEQHKKILWITTAVSTAVFKDRNLQYVFRAQIHSDQYGQAFAGFLAEHTKAKLGVEPKDVKVALVHEDGPYGVGVAAADEAFAKEAGLQIVLKEGYSAAAPDLSVLVTKLKRAKADVISHAGYNPDITLFLRQARESGLKFKMLFGAGAGYSQLDKLRATFGADIDNFCNIDPVPAQLLDPAKLAPGVGDLTKIMVERFKAKTNATEVPPHCSMGFNQTWILLNNVLPVAKEKYGGFDPEAIRKAALDVDIPPGGTIQGYGVKFFPPGTPMAGQNERSTPVVMQNAGEHISVVWPTNIRTQDPVFPLPKGSVYAA
;
A
#
# COMPACT_ATOMS: atom_id res chain seq x y z
N MET A 1 56.96 62.35 4.65
CA MET A 1 55.96 62.87 3.70
C MET A 1 54.57 62.34 4.14
N PRO A 2 53.62 63.21 4.47
CA PRO A 2 52.33 62.76 4.98
C PRO A 2 51.43 62.42 3.81
N THR A 3 50.86 61.16 3.79
CA THR A 3 49.89 60.65 2.83
C THR A 3 48.56 61.35 3.04
N SER A 4 48.13 61.99 1.97
CA SER A 4 46.90 62.78 1.87
C SER A 4 45.64 62.04 2.26
N ARG A 5 44.78 62.68 3.10
CA ARG A 5 43.40 62.15 3.48
C ARG A 5 42.47 61.84 2.31
N ARG A 6 42.84 62.23 1.06
CA ARG A 6 42.04 61.92 -0.14
C ARG A 6 42.26 60.53 -0.71
N THR A 7 43.33 59.84 -0.35
CA THR A 7 43.62 58.47 -0.85
C THR A 7 42.92 57.42 0.02
N LEU A 8 42.64 57.73 1.31
CA LEU A 8 41.89 56.79 2.18
C LEU A 8 40.40 56.73 1.90
N LEU A 9 39.80 57.72 1.30
CA LEU A 9 38.35 57.73 0.98
C LEU A 9 38.00 57.06 -0.34
N LYS A 10 38.97 56.77 -1.22
CA LYS A 10 38.76 56.06 -2.47
C LYS A 10 38.91 54.56 -2.32
N THR A 11 39.61 54.07 -1.30
CA THR A 11 39.74 52.64 -1.03
C THR A 11 38.58 52.06 -0.19
N SER A 12 37.87 52.88 0.60
CA SER A 12 36.70 52.45 1.37
C SER A 12 35.42 52.38 0.57
N ALA A 13 35.30 53.07 -0.57
CA ALA A 13 34.13 52.98 -1.45
C ALA A 13 34.14 51.74 -2.37
N ALA A 14 35.32 51.20 -2.69
CA ALA A 14 35.45 49.99 -3.52
C ALA A 14 35.22 48.68 -2.73
N ALA A 15 35.47 48.70 -1.40
CA ALA A 15 35.22 47.57 -0.52
C ALA A 15 33.73 47.40 -0.12
N ALA A 16 32.96 48.51 -0.13
CA ALA A 16 31.53 48.47 0.18
C ALA A 16 30.66 47.95 -1.00
N ALA A 17 31.16 48.10 -2.25
CA ALA A 17 30.45 47.60 -3.42
C ALA A 17 30.65 46.09 -3.71
N ALA A 18 31.71 45.50 -3.16
CA ALA A 18 31.99 44.07 -3.32
C ALA A 18 31.25 43.18 -2.28
N PHE A 19 30.76 43.78 -1.17
CA PHE A 19 30.03 43.05 -0.14
C PHE A 19 28.49 43.09 -0.29
N SER A 20 27.96 43.88 -1.23
CA SER A 20 26.52 43.99 -1.42
C SER A 20 25.95 43.03 -2.48
N PHE A 21 26.79 42.20 -3.13
CA PHE A 21 26.33 41.34 -4.22
C PHE A 21 26.11 39.87 -3.83
N ASP A 22 26.47 39.46 -2.62
CA ASP A 22 26.36 38.07 -2.18
C ASP A 22 25.19 37.76 -1.22
N TRP A 23 24.52 38.81 -0.71
CA TRP A 23 23.40 38.60 0.22
C TRP A 23 22.06 38.32 -0.42
N THR A 24 21.89 38.58 -1.71
CA THR A 24 20.70 38.28 -2.45
C THR A 24 20.70 36.86 -3.06
N ARG A 25 21.85 36.16 -3.08
CA ARG A 25 21.95 34.75 -3.45
C ARG A 25 21.77 33.79 -2.27
N ALA A 26 21.83 34.25 -1.05
CA ALA A 26 21.77 33.39 0.15
C ALA A 26 20.35 33.16 0.71
N LEU A 27 19.28 33.68 0.08
CA LEU A 27 17.91 33.58 0.61
C LEU A 27 16.87 33.00 -0.36
N ALA A 28 17.27 32.27 -1.36
CA ALA A 28 16.39 31.31 -1.96
C ALA A 28 16.55 29.97 -1.25
N GLN A 29 16.31 29.95 0.06
CA GLN A 29 16.05 28.70 0.77
C GLN A 29 14.80 28.14 0.12
N ALA A 30 14.95 27.02 -0.63
CA ALA A 30 13.83 26.38 -1.30
C ALA A 30 12.71 26.23 -0.27
N GLU A 31 11.55 26.84 -0.53
CA GLU A 31 10.40 26.67 0.37
C GLU A 31 10.17 25.18 0.55
N THR A 32 10.09 24.71 1.78
CA THR A 32 10.02 23.30 2.11
C THR A 32 8.61 22.93 2.52
N VAL A 33 8.05 21.91 1.89
CA VAL A 33 6.78 21.31 2.29
C VAL A 33 7.09 20.21 3.30
N ARG A 34 6.57 20.34 4.53
CA ARG A 34 6.77 19.37 5.61
C ARG A 34 5.61 18.40 5.68
N ILE A 35 5.90 17.09 5.75
CA ILE A 35 4.92 16.00 5.74
C ILE A 35 5.19 15.09 6.95
N GLY A 36 4.14 14.70 7.69
CA GLY A 36 4.23 13.66 8.71
C GLY A 36 4.17 12.27 8.05
N SER A 37 5.14 11.40 8.33
CA SER A 37 5.21 10.05 7.80
C SER A 37 5.00 9.03 8.94
N VAL A 38 3.89 8.26 8.88
CA VAL A 38 3.43 7.39 9.96
C VAL A 38 3.45 5.94 9.50
N TYR A 39 4.35 5.14 10.09
CA TYR A 39 4.50 3.72 9.78
C TYR A 39 4.78 2.93 11.05
N ASP A 40 4.55 1.61 10.99
CA ASP A 40 4.95 0.66 12.02
C ASP A 40 6.40 0.25 11.73
N MET A 41 7.35 0.86 12.41
CA MET A 41 8.78 0.52 12.30
C MET A 41 9.18 -0.56 13.30
N THR A 42 8.36 -0.74 14.33
CA THR A 42 8.49 -1.80 15.34
C THR A 42 7.15 -2.54 15.55
N GLY A 43 7.21 -3.69 16.21
CA GLY A 43 6.03 -4.54 16.47
C GLY A 43 5.64 -5.45 15.29
N PRO A 44 4.52 -6.18 15.40
CA PRO A 44 4.15 -7.24 14.45
C PRO A 44 3.86 -6.75 13.02
N PHE A 45 3.40 -5.52 12.84
CA PHE A 45 3.12 -4.97 11.50
C PHE A 45 4.36 -4.50 10.77
N ALA A 46 5.45 -4.20 11.47
CA ALA A 46 6.71 -3.76 10.88
C ALA A 46 7.19 -4.75 9.81
N ALA A 47 7.38 -6.00 10.21
CA ALA A 47 7.80 -7.08 9.33
C ALA A 47 6.71 -7.51 8.34
N GLY A 48 5.44 -7.19 8.60
CA GLY A 48 4.30 -7.56 7.76
C GLY A 48 4.16 -6.76 6.45
N GLY A 49 5.01 -5.75 6.25
CA GLY A 49 4.98 -4.89 5.05
C GLY A 49 5.13 -3.40 5.32
N SER A 50 4.95 -2.95 6.57
CA SER A 50 5.03 -1.51 6.91
C SER A 50 6.40 -0.92 6.60
N ILE A 51 7.50 -1.61 6.96
CA ILE A 51 8.87 -1.17 6.63
C ILE A 51 9.05 -1.08 5.12
N ALA A 52 8.60 -2.08 4.35
CA ALA A 52 8.73 -2.04 2.90
C ALA A 52 7.96 -0.86 2.27
N SER A 53 6.76 -0.57 2.79
CA SER A 53 5.97 0.59 2.36
C SER A 53 6.66 1.92 2.72
N SER A 54 7.23 2.03 3.93
CA SER A 54 8.00 3.19 4.36
C SER A 54 9.22 3.43 3.46
N VAL A 55 9.97 2.36 3.11
CA VAL A 55 11.11 2.47 2.18
C VAL A 55 10.65 2.94 0.80
N GLY A 56 9.54 2.43 0.29
CA GLY A 56 8.95 2.92 -0.97
C GLY A 56 8.60 4.41 -0.92
N THR A 57 8.00 4.85 0.17
CA THR A 57 7.71 6.27 0.44
C THR A 57 8.97 7.12 0.44
N ASP A 58 10.01 6.67 1.14
CA ASP A 58 11.29 7.39 1.20
C ASP A 58 11.94 7.52 -0.18
N ILE A 59 11.92 6.45 -0.98
CA ILE A 59 12.45 6.48 -2.35
C ILE A 59 11.70 7.50 -3.21
N ALA A 60 10.38 7.59 -3.10
CA ALA A 60 9.58 8.56 -3.84
C ALA A 60 9.91 10.00 -3.45
N ILE A 61 10.09 10.28 -2.15
CA ILE A 61 10.45 11.60 -1.63
C ILE A 61 11.87 11.99 -2.06
N GLU A 62 12.83 11.08 -1.91
CA GLU A 62 14.22 11.29 -2.35
C GLU A 62 14.27 11.61 -3.85
N LEU A 63 13.59 10.81 -4.67
CA LEU A 63 13.56 11.01 -6.13
C LEU A 63 12.86 12.33 -6.51
N CYS A 64 11.78 12.70 -5.84
CA CYS A 64 11.12 13.99 -6.03
C CYS A 64 12.10 15.13 -5.71
N ASN A 65 12.79 15.07 -4.57
CA ASN A 65 13.76 16.07 -4.16
C ASN A 65 14.96 16.17 -5.12
N GLU A 66 15.49 15.07 -5.61
CA GLU A 66 16.57 15.04 -6.60
C GLU A 66 16.15 15.71 -7.91
N ARG A 67 14.89 15.53 -8.31
CA ARG A 67 14.30 16.16 -9.50
C ARG A 67 13.90 17.63 -9.30
N GLY A 68 14.30 18.25 -8.19
CA GLY A 68 14.05 19.66 -7.88
C GLY A 68 12.92 19.88 -6.86
N GLY A 69 12.22 18.85 -6.43
CA GLY A 69 11.09 18.92 -5.51
C GLY A 69 9.75 19.07 -6.21
N ILE A 70 8.69 19.32 -5.45
CA ILE A 70 7.32 19.51 -5.96
C ILE A 70 7.31 20.66 -6.98
N GLY A 71 6.80 20.36 -8.18
CA GLY A 71 6.80 21.32 -9.30
C GLY A 71 8.19 21.82 -9.69
N GLY A 72 9.27 21.07 -9.38
CA GLY A 72 10.66 21.49 -9.63
C GLY A 72 11.16 22.63 -8.73
N LYS A 73 10.49 22.94 -7.61
CA LYS A 73 10.69 24.16 -6.85
C LYS A 73 10.69 23.98 -5.33
N TYR A 74 9.79 23.15 -4.78
CA TYR A 74 9.57 23.02 -3.35
C TYR A 74 10.14 21.69 -2.85
N LYS A 75 11.12 21.73 -1.95
CA LYS A 75 11.66 20.51 -1.34
C LYS A 75 10.66 19.90 -0.37
N VAL A 76 10.73 18.58 -0.21
CA VAL A 76 9.93 17.83 0.75
C VAL A 76 10.81 17.45 1.93
N ASP A 77 10.35 17.76 3.14
CA ASP A 77 10.93 17.31 4.40
C ASP A 77 9.90 16.45 5.16
N THR A 78 10.36 15.43 5.88
CA THR A 78 9.47 14.48 6.56
C THR A 78 9.78 14.38 8.04
N VAL A 79 8.72 14.46 8.84
CA VAL A 79 8.75 14.09 10.26
C VAL A 79 8.25 12.65 10.38
N LYS A 80 9.16 11.71 10.59
CA LYS A 80 8.85 10.28 10.69
C LYS A 80 8.50 9.89 12.11
N VAL A 81 7.47 9.05 12.26
CA VAL A 81 7.03 8.49 13.53
C VAL A 81 6.79 6.99 13.41
N ASP A 82 7.08 6.29 14.50
CA ASP A 82 6.82 4.86 14.65
C ASP A 82 5.52 4.66 15.45
N SER A 83 4.51 4.08 14.83
CA SER A 83 3.25 3.73 15.48
C SER A 83 3.35 2.48 16.38
N GLN A 84 4.50 1.78 16.38
CA GLN A 84 4.80 0.61 17.23
C GLN A 84 3.75 -0.51 17.10
N SER A 85 3.07 -0.59 15.97
CA SER A 85 1.94 -1.51 15.73
C SER A 85 0.79 -1.35 16.74
N LYS A 86 0.60 -0.12 17.27
CA LYS A 86 -0.42 0.22 18.27
C LYS A 86 -1.25 1.40 17.82
N ALA A 87 -2.58 1.24 17.80
CA ALA A 87 -3.48 2.28 17.32
C ALA A 87 -3.49 3.54 18.20
N ASP A 88 -3.37 3.40 19.50
CA ASP A 88 -3.28 4.52 20.45
C ASP A 88 -1.99 5.33 20.25
N VAL A 89 -0.85 4.65 20.02
CA VAL A 89 0.42 5.32 19.69
C VAL A 89 0.29 6.08 18.35
N ALA A 90 -0.27 5.44 17.32
CA ALA A 90 -0.49 6.07 16.03
C ALA A 90 -1.35 7.35 16.15
N ILE A 91 -2.44 7.30 16.95
CA ILE A 91 -3.32 8.45 17.19
C ILE A 91 -2.54 9.57 17.90
N ASN A 92 -1.84 9.26 18.99
CA ASN A 92 -1.09 10.25 19.78
C ASN A 92 0.01 10.92 18.93
N GLU A 93 0.74 10.15 18.13
CA GLU A 93 1.77 10.68 17.24
C GLU A 93 1.16 11.58 16.16
N VAL A 94 0.04 11.20 15.54
CA VAL A 94 -0.63 12.05 14.55
C VAL A 94 -1.14 13.35 15.19
N GLU A 95 -1.71 13.29 16.40
CA GLU A 95 -2.09 14.51 17.12
C GLU A 95 -0.89 15.40 17.43
N ARG A 96 0.26 14.82 17.79
CA ARG A 96 1.51 15.57 17.97
C ARG A 96 1.96 16.25 16.66
N LEU A 97 1.98 15.51 15.56
CA LEU A 97 2.32 16.05 14.24
C LEU A 97 1.43 17.23 13.85
N ILE A 98 0.13 17.12 14.09
CA ILE A 98 -0.84 18.18 13.76
C ILE A 98 -0.71 19.37 14.73
N ASN A 99 -0.68 19.13 16.04
CA ASN A 99 -0.83 20.17 17.04
C ASN A 99 0.49 20.85 17.43
N GLN A 100 1.60 20.08 17.45
CA GLN A 100 2.91 20.61 17.85
C GLN A 100 3.78 20.94 16.64
N GLU A 101 3.89 20.02 15.68
CA GLU A 101 4.68 20.23 14.45
C GLU A 101 3.96 21.10 13.41
N LYS A 102 2.64 21.33 13.58
CA LYS A 102 1.78 22.14 12.69
C LYS A 102 1.74 21.61 11.26
N LEU A 103 1.74 20.29 11.09
CA LEU A 103 1.72 19.67 9.77
C LEU A 103 0.29 19.60 9.23
N ASP A 104 0.16 19.87 7.94
CA ASP A 104 -1.10 19.83 7.19
C ASP A 104 -1.32 18.49 6.45
N ILE A 105 -0.24 17.73 6.25
CA ILE A 105 -0.23 16.48 5.49
C ILE A 105 0.31 15.36 6.36
N ILE A 106 -0.51 14.32 6.53
CA ILE A 106 -0.11 13.04 7.15
C ILE A 106 -0.13 11.98 6.06
N LEU A 107 0.99 11.32 5.88
CA LEU A 107 1.21 10.29 4.85
C LEU A 107 1.53 8.96 5.52
N GLY A 108 1.06 7.86 4.96
CA GLY A 108 1.47 6.53 5.42
C GLY A 108 0.30 5.63 5.77
N VAL A 109 0.44 4.97 6.89
CA VAL A 109 -0.48 4.04 7.55
C VAL A 109 -0.58 2.69 6.82
N PHE A 110 0.10 1.71 7.40
CA PHE A 110 0.05 0.33 6.93
C PHE A 110 -1.21 -0.40 7.41
N SER A 111 -1.47 -0.39 8.72
CA SER A 111 -2.56 -1.15 9.32
C SER A 111 -3.91 -0.45 9.19
N SER A 112 -4.95 -1.20 8.79
CA SER A 112 -6.33 -0.70 8.79
C SER A 112 -6.85 -0.44 10.20
N ALA A 113 -6.34 -1.12 11.22
CA ALA A 113 -6.66 -0.86 12.63
C ALA A 113 -6.21 0.55 13.07
N HIS A 114 -5.18 1.10 12.45
CA HIS A 114 -4.74 2.48 12.64
C HIS A 114 -5.49 3.44 11.71
N ALA A 115 -5.65 3.09 10.43
CA ALA A 115 -6.24 3.97 9.43
C ALA A 115 -7.68 4.37 9.73
N VAL A 116 -8.51 3.44 10.24
CA VAL A 116 -9.92 3.72 10.55
C VAL A 116 -10.10 4.82 11.61
N PRO A 117 -9.47 4.74 12.80
CA PRO A 117 -9.56 5.83 13.78
C PRO A 117 -8.79 7.09 13.35
N LEU A 118 -7.64 6.97 12.70
CA LEU A 118 -6.88 8.13 12.22
C LEU A 118 -7.65 8.94 11.19
N ALA A 119 -8.39 8.29 10.29
CA ALA A 119 -9.22 8.99 9.31
C ALA A 119 -10.24 9.92 9.98
N ALA A 120 -10.91 9.47 11.07
CA ALA A 120 -11.82 10.33 11.84
C ALA A 120 -11.08 11.48 12.51
N LYS A 121 -9.91 11.22 13.09
CA LYS A 121 -9.12 12.21 13.82
C LYS A 121 -8.61 13.31 12.87
N VAL A 122 -8.02 12.92 11.75
CA VAL A 122 -7.47 13.88 10.77
C VAL A 122 -8.60 14.70 10.12
N GLU A 123 -9.76 14.09 9.84
CA GLU A 123 -10.96 14.77 9.36
C GLU A 123 -11.42 15.88 10.35
N GLN A 124 -11.47 15.58 11.66
CA GLN A 124 -11.82 16.57 12.70
C GLN A 124 -10.89 17.78 12.68
N HIS A 125 -9.60 17.58 12.42
CA HIS A 125 -8.61 18.65 12.33
C HIS A 125 -8.59 19.33 10.95
N LYS A 126 -9.36 18.86 9.98
CA LYS A 126 -9.33 19.29 8.57
C LYS A 126 -7.92 19.27 7.99
N LYS A 127 -7.18 18.18 8.25
CA LYS A 127 -5.84 17.92 7.73
C LYS A 127 -5.88 16.78 6.72
N ILE A 128 -4.92 16.72 5.83
CA ILE A 128 -4.86 15.66 4.82
C ILE A 128 -4.32 14.37 5.44
N LEU A 129 -5.06 13.27 5.29
CA LEU A 129 -4.55 11.90 5.46
C LEU A 129 -4.42 11.24 4.08
N TRP A 130 -3.20 10.98 3.67
CA TRP A 130 -2.89 10.28 2.42
C TRP A 130 -2.46 8.85 2.71
N ILE A 131 -3.39 7.90 2.53
CA ILE A 131 -3.18 6.50 2.92
C ILE A 131 -2.39 5.77 1.84
N THR A 132 -1.28 5.14 2.23
CA THR A 132 -0.40 4.42 1.31
C THR A 132 -0.71 2.92 1.21
N THR A 133 -1.15 2.27 2.29
CA THR A 133 -1.21 0.80 2.33
C THR A 133 -2.50 0.24 2.90
N ALA A 134 -3.05 0.80 3.99
CA ALA A 134 -4.25 0.26 4.63
C ALA A 134 -5.44 0.13 3.66
N VAL A 135 -6.08 -1.05 3.61
CA VAL A 135 -7.07 -1.40 2.58
C VAL A 135 -8.53 -1.45 3.05
N SER A 136 -8.80 -1.42 4.36
CA SER A 136 -10.18 -1.58 4.85
C SER A 136 -11.16 -0.58 4.21
N THR A 137 -12.28 -1.10 3.71
CA THR A 137 -13.39 -0.30 3.20
C THR A 137 -14.01 0.57 4.31
N ALA A 138 -13.94 0.13 5.58
CA ALA A 138 -14.44 0.89 6.73
C ALA A 138 -13.74 2.24 6.95
N VAL A 139 -12.61 2.50 6.29
CA VAL A 139 -11.99 3.84 6.31
C VAL A 139 -12.89 4.88 5.66
N PHE A 140 -13.58 4.53 4.58
CA PHE A 140 -14.33 5.47 3.72
C PHE A 140 -15.83 5.26 3.74
N LYS A 141 -16.28 3.99 3.74
CA LYS A 141 -17.66 3.62 3.46
C LYS A 141 -18.66 4.36 4.36
N ASP A 142 -19.55 5.13 3.72
CA ASP A 142 -20.64 5.90 4.33
C ASP A 142 -20.19 6.96 5.37
N ARG A 143 -18.90 7.36 5.34
CA ARG A 143 -18.34 8.34 6.28
C ARG A 143 -18.25 9.77 5.72
N ASN A 144 -18.39 9.93 4.40
CA ASN A 144 -18.33 11.23 3.70
C ASN A 144 -17.12 12.09 4.11
N LEU A 145 -15.93 11.48 4.15
CA LEU A 145 -14.68 12.15 4.51
C LEU A 145 -14.27 13.12 3.39
N GLN A 146 -13.74 14.28 3.79
CA GLN A 146 -13.35 15.35 2.86
C GLN A 146 -11.84 15.45 2.68
N TYR A 147 -11.06 15.07 3.71
CA TYR A 147 -9.62 15.28 3.79
C TYR A 147 -8.82 13.97 3.81
N VAL A 148 -9.47 12.84 3.59
CA VAL A 148 -8.83 11.52 3.57
C VAL A 148 -8.84 10.96 2.15
N PHE A 149 -7.68 10.53 1.66
CA PHE A 149 -7.51 10.03 0.30
C PHE A 149 -6.72 8.71 0.29
N ARG A 150 -7.12 7.79 -0.59
CA ARG A 150 -6.43 6.54 -0.85
C ARG A 150 -6.45 6.23 -2.34
N ALA A 151 -5.29 6.34 -3.00
CA ALA A 151 -5.19 6.11 -4.44
C ALA A 151 -5.00 4.63 -4.82
N GLN A 152 -4.98 3.71 -3.84
CA GLN A 152 -4.87 2.27 -4.04
C GLN A 152 -6.20 1.52 -3.86
N ILE A 153 -6.16 0.18 -3.91
CA ILE A 153 -7.30 -0.72 -3.76
C ILE A 153 -7.91 -0.70 -2.34
N HIS A 154 -9.08 -1.31 -2.21
CA HIS A 154 -9.79 -1.50 -0.94
C HIS A 154 -10.35 -2.94 -0.80
N SER A 155 -10.84 -3.28 0.40
CA SER A 155 -11.22 -4.65 0.75
C SER A 155 -12.23 -5.29 -0.22
N ASP A 156 -13.21 -4.53 -0.73
CA ASP A 156 -14.24 -5.08 -1.60
C ASP A 156 -13.64 -5.61 -2.92
N GLN A 157 -12.53 -5.04 -3.37
CA GLN A 157 -11.85 -5.47 -4.59
C GLN A 157 -11.10 -6.80 -4.39
N TYR A 158 -10.70 -7.13 -3.15
CA TYR A 158 -10.18 -8.48 -2.86
C TYR A 158 -11.25 -9.53 -3.08
N GLY A 159 -12.46 -9.31 -2.55
CA GLY A 159 -13.60 -10.21 -2.76
C GLY A 159 -13.98 -10.34 -4.22
N GLN A 160 -13.97 -9.24 -4.99
CA GLN A 160 -14.22 -9.26 -6.43
C GLN A 160 -13.20 -10.14 -7.17
N ALA A 161 -11.90 -9.98 -6.86
CA ALA A 161 -10.85 -10.77 -7.51
C ALA A 161 -10.90 -12.23 -7.09
N PHE A 162 -11.15 -12.54 -5.82
CA PHE A 162 -11.33 -13.89 -5.30
C PHE A 162 -12.47 -14.63 -6.01
N ALA A 163 -13.66 -14.05 -5.99
CA ALA A 163 -14.83 -14.65 -6.61
C ALA A 163 -14.72 -14.71 -8.13
N GLY A 164 -14.17 -13.66 -8.77
CA GLY A 164 -13.93 -13.60 -10.21
C GLY A 164 -12.98 -14.69 -10.70
N PHE A 165 -11.87 -14.92 -10.00
CA PHE A 165 -10.95 -16.01 -10.30
C PHE A 165 -11.64 -17.38 -10.22
N LEU A 166 -12.38 -17.63 -9.13
CA LEU A 166 -13.05 -18.91 -8.94
C LEU A 166 -14.17 -19.12 -9.97
N ALA A 167 -14.97 -18.10 -10.28
CA ALA A 167 -16.00 -18.20 -11.30
C ALA A 167 -15.42 -18.54 -12.68
N GLU A 168 -14.27 -17.95 -13.05
CA GLU A 168 -13.62 -18.19 -14.34
C GLU A 168 -12.97 -19.58 -14.43
N HIS A 169 -12.32 -20.03 -13.36
CA HIS A 169 -11.42 -21.20 -13.43
C HIS A 169 -12.02 -22.50 -12.86
N THR A 170 -13.04 -22.45 -12.01
CA THR A 170 -13.57 -23.65 -11.31
C THR A 170 -13.98 -24.75 -12.27
N LYS A 171 -14.81 -24.43 -13.27
CA LYS A 171 -15.30 -25.42 -14.22
C LYS A 171 -14.20 -26.06 -15.05
N ALA A 172 -13.30 -25.23 -15.57
CA ALA A 172 -12.19 -25.68 -16.42
C ALA A 172 -11.12 -26.47 -15.66
N LYS A 173 -10.84 -26.11 -14.41
CA LYS A 173 -9.74 -26.67 -13.63
C LYS A 173 -10.15 -27.74 -12.62
N LEU A 174 -11.37 -27.67 -12.05
CA LEU A 174 -11.88 -28.64 -11.08
C LEU A 174 -12.96 -29.60 -11.67
N GLY A 175 -13.50 -29.27 -12.84
CA GLY A 175 -14.58 -30.06 -13.46
C GLY A 175 -15.92 -29.95 -12.74
N VAL A 176 -16.12 -28.97 -11.86
CA VAL A 176 -17.36 -28.75 -11.10
C VAL A 176 -17.89 -27.33 -11.33
N GLU A 177 -19.17 -27.12 -11.08
CA GLU A 177 -19.75 -25.77 -11.14
C GLU A 177 -19.39 -24.97 -9.87
N PRO A 178 -19.35 -23.62 -9.91
CA PRO A 178 -19.05 -22.78 -8.75
C PRO A 178 -19.86 -23.12 -7.50
N LYS A 179 -21.16 -23.45 -7.66
CA LYS A 179 -22.05 -23.83 -6.56
C LYS A 179 -21.63 -25.10 -5.80
N ASP A 180 -20.79 -25.93 -6.39
CA ASP A 180 -20.31 -27.19 -5.81
C ASP A 180 -18.95 -27.00 -5.08
N VAL A 181 -18.35 -25.78 -5.14
CA VAL A 181 -17.10 -25.46 -4.48
C VAL A 181 -17.36 -24.97 -3.06
N LYS A 182 -16.75 -25.65 -2.09
CA LYS A 182 -16.81 -25.33 -0.67
C LYS A 182 -15.70 -24.34 -0.30
N VAL A 183 -16.08 -23.19 0.20
CA VAL A 183 -15.15 -22.10 0.55
C VAL A 183 -15.14 -21.89 2.07
N ALA A 184 -13.95 -21.82 2.65
CA ALA A 184 -13.76 -21.31 4.00
C ALA A 184 -13.13 -19.92 3.96
N LEU A 185 -13.67 -19.00 4.75
CA LEU A 185 -13.17 -17.64 4.93
C LEU A 185 -12.54 -17.54 6.32
N VAL A 186 -11.26 -17.29 6.39
CA VAL A 186 -10.47 -17.21 7.62
C VAL A 186 -9.79 -15.85 7.68
N HIS A 187 -9.88 -15.18 8.82
CA HIS A 187 -9.37 -13.81 8.89
C HIS A 187 -8.96 -13.40 10.31
N GLU A 188 -7.99 -12.48 10.42
CA GLU A 188 -7.76 -11.77 11.66
C GLU A 188 -8.99 -10.90 12.02
N ASP A 189 -9.19 -10.63 13.29
CA ASP A 189 -10.41 -9.99 13.83
C ASP A 189 -10.43 -8.47 13.78
N GLY A 190 -9.39 -7.83 13.25
CA GLY A 190 -9.33 -6.38 13.04
C GLY A 190 -10.00 -5.91 11.74
N PRO A 191 -10.04 -4.59 11.51
CA PRO A 191 -10.74 -4.00 10.36
C PRO A 191 -10.24 -4.46 8.98
N TYR A 192 -8.99 -4.90 8.87
CA TYR A 192 -8.46 -5.45 7.62
C TYR A 192 -9.09 -6.81 7.32
N GLY A 193 -8.90 -7.80 8.20
CA GLY A 193 -9.40 -9.15 7.98
C GLY A 193 -10.92 -9.23 7.91
N VAL A 194 -11.61 -8.52 8.81
CA VAL A 194 -13.09 -8.41 8.79
C VAL A 194 -13.59 -7.83 7.47
N GLY A 195 -12.94 -6.77 6.96
CA GLY A 195 -13.33 -6.13 5.70
C GLY A 195 -13.14 -7.04 4.49
N VAL A 196 -12.00 -7.74 4.40
CA VAL A 196 -11.72 -8.70 3.33
C VAL A 196 -12.71 -9.87 3.39
N ALA A 197 -12.89 -10.50 4.55
CA ALA A 197 -13.80 -11.64 4.69
C ALA A 197 -15.27 -11.28 4.44
N ALA A 198 -15.69 -10.05 4.72
CA ALA A 198 -17.03 -9.58 4.38
C ALA A 198 -17.20 -9.43 2.86
N ALA A 199 -16.19 -8.91 2.18
CA ALA A 199 -16.19 -8.79 0.73
C ALA A 199 -16.13 -10.16 0.04
N ASP A 200 -15.22 -11.04 0.49
CA ASP A 200 -15.14 -12.41 -0.03
C ASP A 200 -16.48 -13.14 0.10
N GLU A 201 -17.14 -13.00 1.25
CA GLU A 201 -18.47 -13.61 1.46
C GLU A 201 -19.51 -13.05 0.51
N ALA A 202 -19.56 -11.74 0.34
CA ALA A 202 -20.55 -11.09 -0.52
C ALA A 202 -20.39 -11.53 -1.99
N PHE A 203 -19.19 -11.39 -2.55
CA PHE A 203 -18.91 -11.73 -3.94
C PHE A 203 -18.89 -13.24 -4.20
N ALA A 204 -18.48 -14.05 -3.22
CA ALA A 204 -18.59 -15.52 -3.35
C ALA A 204 -20.04 -15.98 -3.43
N LYS A 205 -20.96 -15.38 -2.64
CA LYS A 205 -22.40 -15.65 -2.73
C LYS A 205 -22.97 -15.22 -4.09
N GLU A 206 -22.58 -14.05 -4.60
CA GLU A 206 -22.99 -13.59 -5.94
C GLU A 206 -22.52 -14.55 -7.04
N ALA A 207 -21.30 -15.09 -6.93
CA ALA A 207 -20.74 -16.08 -7.83
C ALA A 207 -21.33 -17.49 -7.61
N GLY A 208 -22.24 -17.68 -6.64
CA GLY A 208 -22.87 -18.96 -6.33
C GLY A 208 -21.99 -19.95 -5.57
N LEU A 209 -20.84 -19.54 -5.03
CA LEU A 209 -19.94 -20.39 -4.24
C LEU A 209 -20.56 -20.78 -2.89
N GLN A 210 -20.23 -21.95 -2.37
CA GLN A 210 -20.77 -22.44 -1.10
C GLN A 210 -19.85 -22.07 0.08
N ILE A 211 -20.22 -21.07 0.90
CA ILE A 211 -19.49 -20.74 2.12
C ILE A 211 -19.81 -21.78 3.21
N VAL A 212 -18.83 -22.61 3.56
CA VAL A 212 -18.97 -23.67 4.58
C VAL A 212 -18.40 -23.29 5.94
N LEU A 213 -17.55 -22.23 6.00
CA LEU A 213 -17.00 -21.71 7.24
C LEU A 213 -16.66 -20.23 7.02
N LYS A 214 -16.95 -19.38 8.02
CA LYS A 214 -16.39 -18.05 8.18
C LYS A 214 -15.95 -17.90 9.62
N GLU A 215 -14.67 -17.71 9.85
CA GLU A 215 -14.10 -17.69 11.19
C GLU A 215 -13.04 -16.60 11.34
N GLY A 216 -13.24 -15.74 12.36
CA GLY A 216 -12.27 -14.74 12.77
C GLY A 216 -11.40 -15.26 13.92
N TYR A 217 -10.18 -14.77 14.01
CA TYR A 217 -9.24 -15.07 15.08
C TYR A 217 -8.42 -13.84 15.45
N SER A 218 -7.90 -13.78 16.68
CA SER A 218 -6.98 -12.70 17.06
C SER A 218 -5.62 -12.88 16.41
N ALA A 219 -5.12 -11.84 15.73
CA ALA A 219 -3.77 -11.85 15.15
C ALA A 219 -2.66 -12.06 16.18
N ALA A 220 -2.94 -11.84 17.46
CA ALA A 220 -2.04 -12.09 18.57
C ALA A 220 -2.27 -13.46 19.25
N ALA A 221 -3.14 -14.31 18.71
CA ALA A 221 -3.40 -15.63 19.30
C ALA A 221 -2.12 -16.49 19.30
N PRO A 222 -1.78 -17.11 20.42
CA PRO A 222 -0.60 -17.97 20.50
C PRO A 222 -0.83 -19.38 19.91
N ASP A 223 -2.09 -19.72 19.63
CA ASP A 223 -2.51 -21.02 19.13
C ASP A 223 -3.77 -20.89 18.25
N LEU A 224 -3.74 -21.52 17.08
CA LEU A 224 -4.82 -21.57 16.09
C LEU A 224 -5.32 -23.01 15.83
N SER A 225 -4.98 -23.98 16.67
CA SER A 225 -5.34 -25.40 16.51
C SER A 225 -6.86 -25.64 16.46
N VAL A 226 -7.63 -24.85 17.24
CA VAL A 226 -9.10 -24.88 17.19
C VAL A 226 -9.62 -24.45 15.82
N LEU A 227 -9.08 -23.39 15.25
CA LEU A 227 -9.41 -22.93 13.91
C LEU A 227 -9.11 -24.01 12.85
N VAL A 228 -7.91 -24.60 12.92
CA VAL A 228 -7.50 -25.67 12.01
C VAL A 228 -8.43 -26.90 12.14
N THR A 229 -8.86 -27.24 13.36
CA THR A 229 -9.84 -28.31 13.59
C THR A 229 -11.20 -28.01 12.95
N LYS A 230 -11.69 -26.76 13.05
CA LYS A 230 -12.92 -26.33 12.37
C LYS A 230 -12.79 -26.44 10.85
N LEU A 231 -11.68 -26.04 10.27
CA LEU A 231 -11.41 -26.15 8.82
C LEU A 231 -11.41 -27.61 8.37
N LYS A 232 -10.78 -28.52 9.11
CA LYS A 232 -10.80 -29.97 8.80
C LYS A 232 -12.21 -30.53 8.78
N ARG A 233 -13.07 -30.11 9.72
CA ARG A 233 -14.47 -30.53 9.78
C ARG A 233 -15.31 -29.93 8.66
N ALA A 234 -15.04 -28.70 8.27
CA ALA A 234 -15.73 -28.00 7.18
C ALA A 234 -15.45 -28.63 5.81
N LYS A 235 -14.32 -29.32 5.63
CA LYS A 235 -13.89 -29.94 4.37
C LYS A 235 -13.95 -28.93 3.22
N ALA A 236 -13.43 -27.73 3.42
CA ALA A 236 -13.39 -26.71 2.42
C ALA A 236 -12.46 -27.11 1.26
N ASP A 237 -12.89 -26.86 0.03
CA ASP A 237 -12.06 -27.01 -1.17
C ASP A 237 -11.07 -25.87 -1.30
N VAL A 238 -11.52 -24.66 -0.97
CA VAL A 238 -10.77 -23.41 -1.10
C VAL A 238 -10.80 -22.67 0.23
N ILE A 239 -9.63 -22.11 0.61
CA ILE A 239 -9.50 -21.26 1.79
C ILE A 239 -9.11 -19.86 1.32
N SER A 240 -9.88 -18.84 1.68
CA SER A 240 -9.43 -17.44 1.68
C SER A 240 -8.94 -17.09 3.06
N HIS A 241 -7.72 -16.53 3.17
CA HIS A 241 -7.10 -16.20 4.44
C HIS A 241 -6.53 -14.79 4.45
N ALA A 242 -7.06 -13.93 5.32
CA ALA A 242 -6.58 -12.58 5.57
C ALA A 242 -5.90 -12.51 6.94
N GLY A 243 -4.59 -12.27 6.96
CA GLY A 243 -3.79 -12.19 8.19
C GLY A 243 -2.48 -11.44 7.97
N TYR A 244 -1.70 -11.32 9.02
CA TYR A 244 -0.36 -10.73 9.00
C TYR A 244 0.71 -11.82 9.05
N ASN A 245 1.98 -11.47 8.89
CA ASN A 245 3.05 -12.46 8.79
C ASN A 245 3.16 -13.40 10.02
N PRO A 246 3.06 -12.94 11.28
CA PRO A 246 3.19 -13.83 12.44
C PRO A 246 2.07 -14.88 12.54
N ASP A 247 0.82 -14.45 12.42
CA ASP A 247 -0.36 -15.32 12.54
C ASP A 247 -0.53 -16.25 11.33
N ILE A 248 -0.22 -15.79 10.11
CA ILE A 248 -0.13 -16.64 8.91
C ILE A 248 0.92 -17.74 9.09
N THR A 249 2.09 -17.40 9.62
CA THR A 249 3.15 -18.39 9.90
C THR A 249 2.68 -19.43 10.92
N LEU A 250 2.00 -19.01 11.99
CA LEU A 250 1.42 -19.91 12.97
C LEU A 250 0.35 -20.81 12.35
N PHE A 251 -0.58 -20.23 11.59
CA PHE A 251 -1.65 -20.94 10.91
C PHE A 251 -1.10 -22.02 9.96
N LEU A 252 -0.19 -21.67 9.07
CA LEU A 252 0.37 -22.60 8.09
C LEU A 252 1.15 -23.73 8.76
N ARG A 253 1.90 -23.44 9.83
CA ARG A 253 2.60 -24.45 10.62
C ARG A 253 1.62 -25.46 11.22
N GLN A 254 0.61 -24.99 11.93
CA GLN A 254 -0.39 -25.87 12.57
C GLN A 254 -1.28 -26.59 11.54
N ALA A 255 -1.59 -25.95 10.42
CA ALA A 255 -2.29 -26.58 9.29
C ALA A 255 -1.49 -27.78 8.75
N ARG A 256 -0.18 -27.61 8.54
CA ARG A 256 0.72 -28.67 8.08
C ARG A 256 0.82 -29.80 9.11
N GLU A 257 1.11 -29.49 10.36
CA GLU A 257 1.25 -30.47 11.45
C GLU A 257 -0.01 -31.30 11.67
N SER A 258 -1.18 -30.68 11.52
CA SER A 258 -2.46 -31.39 11.64
C SER A 258 -2.88 -32.14 10.38
N GLY A 259 -2.14 -32.01 9.28
CA GLY A 259 -2.51 -32.59 7.99
C GLY A 259 -3.78 -32.00 7.38
N LEU A 260 -4.01 -30.69 7.52
CA LEU A 260 -5.10 -30.00 6.83
C LEU A 260 -4.89 -30.05 5.32
N LYS A 261 -5.94 -30.38 4.58
CA LYS A 261 -5.92 -30.49 3.11
C LYS A 261 -6.94 -29.55 2.49
N PHE A 262 -6.58 -28.98 1.34
CA PHE A 262 -7.43 -28.12 0.51
C PHE A 262 -6.94 -28.12 -0.94
N LYS A 263 -7.79 -27.69 -1.87
CA LYS A 263 -7.43 -27.58 -3.29
C LYS A 263 -6.67 -26.29 -3.61
N MET A 264 -6.94 -25.21 -2.87
CA MET A 264 -6.24 -23.92 -3.04
C MET A 264 -6.37 -23.07 -1.78
N LEU A 265 -5.33 -22.26 -1.54
CA LEU A 265 -5.34 -21.17 -0.57
C LEU A 265 -5.14 -19.85 -1.31
N PHE A 266 -5.98 -18.86 -0.99
CA PHE A 266 -5.86 -17.48 -1.39
C PHE A 266 -5.48 -16.63 -0.19
N GLY A 267 -4.30 -16.03 -0.23
CA GLY A 267 -3.91 -14.98 0.68
C GLY A 267 -4.47 -13.62 0.22
N ALA A 268 -4.75 -12.75 1.16
CA ALA A 268 -5.25 -11.41 0.89
C ALA A 268 -4.18 -10.34 1.17
N GLY A 269 -3.10 -10.31 0.40
CA GLY A 269 -2.02 -9.35 0.59
C GLY A 269 -1.27 -9.53 1.91
N ALA A 270 -0.94 -8.43 2.59
CA ALA A 270 -0.28 -8.38 3.90
C ALA A 270 0.85 -9.41 4.06
N GLY A 271 0.71 -10.38 4.96
CA GLY A 271 1.74 -11.38 5.21
C GLY A 271 2.02 -12.31 4.03
N TYR A 272 1.02 -12.61 3.18
CA TYR A 272 1.21 -13.42 1.97
C TYR A 272 2.02 -12.70 0.89
N SER A 273 2.06 -11.38 0.92
CA SER A 273 2.91 -10.56 0.04
C SER A 273 4.37 -10.47 0.49
N GLN A 274 4.71 -11.05 1.65
CA GLN A 274 6.09 -11.19 2.15
C GLN A 274 6.66 -12.57 1.79
N LEU A 275 6.73 -12.86 0.49
CA LEU A 275 7.09 -14.17 -0.04
C LEU A 275 8.44 -14.69 0.50
N ASP A 276 9.46 -13.83 0.55
CA ASP A 276 10.79 -14.20 1.07
C ASP A 276 10.72 -14.76 2.49
N LYS A 277 9.91 -14.15 3.36
CA LYS A 277 9.75 -14.59 4.75
C LYS A 277 8.99 -15.90 4.86
N LEU A 278 7.92 -16.04 4.09
CA LEU A 278 7.16 -17.29 4.04
C LEU A 278 8.02 -18.42 3.48
N ARG A 279 8.77 -18.14 2.43
CA ARG A 279 9.65 -19.11 1.81
C ARG A 279 10.81 -19.52 2.72
N ALA A 280 11.40 -18.58 3.46
CA ALA A 280 12.43 -18.88 4.46
C ALA A 280 11.91 -19.84 5.56
N THR A 281 10.59 -19.82 5.85
CA THR A 281 9.98 -20.68 6.87
C THR A 281 9.45 -22.00 6.32
N PHE A 282 8.83 -21.99 5.14
CA PHE A 282 8.07 -23.13 4.60
C PHE A 282 8.68 -23.74 3.32
N GLY A 283 9.70 -23.09 2.74
CA GLY A 283 10.31 -23.57 1.49
C GLY A 283 9.29 -23.71 0.37
N ALA A 284 9.28 -24.87 -0.29
CA ALA A 284 8.36 -25.18 -1.37
C ALA A 284 6.93 -25.55 -0.93
N ASP A 285 6.67 -25.66 0.37
CA ASP A 285 5.33 -26.01 0.87
C ASP A 285 4.27 -24.96 0.50
N ILE A 286 4.69 -23.71 0.28
CA ILE A 286 3.81 -22.60 -0.11
C ILE A 286 3.73 -22.40 -1.62
N ASP A 287 4.38 -23.25 -2.42
CA ASP A 287 4.31 -23.12 -3.88
C ASP A 287 2.89 -23.30 -4.38
N ASN A 288 2.55 -22.46 -5.35
CA ASN A 288 1.23 -22.37 -5.98
C ASN A 288 0.10 -21.82 -5.08
N PHE A 289 0.38 -21.31 -3.90
CA PHE A 289 -0.61 -20.50 -3.21
C PHE A 289 -0.90 -19.24 -4.02
N CYS A 290 -2.17 -18.87 -4.06
CA CYS A 290 -2.58 -17.60 -4.64
C CYS A 290 -2.46 -16.47 -3.61
N ASN A 291 -2.15 -15.27 -4.07
CA ASN A 291 -2.21 -14.05 -3.28
C ASN A 291 -2.90 -12.96 -4.08
N ILE A 292 -3.86 -12.28 -3.45
CA ILE A 292 -4.59 -11.16 -4.04
C ILE A 292 -4.00 -9.89 -3.46
N ASP A 293 -3.48 -9.01 -4.32
CA ASP A 293 -2.90 -7.72 -3.89
C ASP A 293 -2.75 -6.80 -5.11
N PRO A 294 -2.43 -5.50 -4.93
CA PRO A 294 -1.93 -4.70 -6.06
C PRO A 294 -0.70 -5.36 -6.68
N VAL A 295 -0.60 -5.29 -7.98
CA VAL A 295 0.54 -5.89 -8.68
C VAL A 295 1.86 -5.26 -8.21
N PRO A 296 2.91 -6.06 -7.91
CA PRO A 296 4.25 -5.54 -7.77
C PRO A 296 4.69 -4.90 -9.09
N ALA A 297 5.18 -3.67 -9.02
CA ALA A 297 5.43 -2.87 -10.22
C ALA A 297 6.36 -3.55 -11.24
N GLN A 298 7.34 -4.34 -10.76
CA GLN A 298 8.28 -5.07 -11.62
C GLN A 298 7.67 -6.20 -12.45
N LEU A 299 6.43 -6.63 -12.15
CA LEU A 299 5.73 -7.69 -12.90
C LEU A 299 4.94 -7.14 -14.10
N LEU A 300 4.80 -5.82 -14.20
CA LEU A 300 4.10 -5.21 -15.31
C LEU A 300 5.00 -5.08 -16.55
N ASP A 301 4.41 -5.32 -17.71
CA ASP A 301 5.04 -5.04 -19.00
C ASP A 301 5.19 -3.52 -19.20
N PRO A 302 6.43 -2.98 -19.25
CA PRO A 302 6.65 -1.54 -19.43
C PRO A 302 6.02 -0.99 -20.72
N ALA A 303 5.84 -1.82 -21.75
CA ALA A 303 5.22 -1.41 -23.00
C ALA A 303 3.72 -1.08 -22.89
N LYS A 304 3.07 -1.55 -21.80
CA LYS A 304 1.66 -1.26 -21.50
C LYS A 304 1.48 -0.07 -20.54
N LEU A 305 2.58 0.54 -20.14
CA LEU A 305 2.57 1.70 -19.23
C LEU A 305 2.74 3.01 -20.01
N ALA A 306 2.28 4.09 -19.42
CA ALA A 306 2.50 5.43 -19.99
C ALA A 306 4.00 5.77 -20.05
N PRO A 307 4.43 6.64 -20.96
CA PRO A 307 5.84 7.03 -21.11
C PRO A 307 6.45 7.47 -19.77
N GLY A 308 7.63 6.94 -19.44
CA GLY A 308 8.39 7.24 -18.23
C GLY A 308 7.95 6.46 -16.98
N VAL A 309 6.79 5.79 -16.97
CA VAL A 309 6.33 5.01 -15.82
C VAL A 309 7.21 3.76 -15.61
N GLY A 310 7.61 3.10 -16.69
CA GLY A 310 8.55 1.96 -16.61
C GLY A 310 9.92 2.35 -16.02
N ASP A 311 10.41 3.56 -16.34
CA ASP A 311 11.66 4.08 -15.77
C ASP A 311 11.53 4.35 -14.27
N LEU A 312 10.36 4.86 -13.82
CA LEU A 312 10.09 5.01 -12.37
C LEU A 312 10.11 3.66 -11.66
N THR A 313 9.50 2.64 -12.26
CA THR A 313 9.53 1.28 -11.73
C THR A 313 10.97 0.78 -11.57
N LYS A 314 11.79 0.93 -12.60
CA LYS A 314 13.20 0.50 -12.58
C LYS A 314 13.97 1.21 -11.46
N ILE A 315 13.85 2.54 -11.36
CA ILE A 315 14.51 3.32 -10.30
C ILE A 315 14.06 2.86 -8.91
N MET A 316 12.77 2.66 -8.70
CA MET A 316 12.23 2.20 -7.41
C MET A 316 12.81 0.83 -7.04
N VAL A 317 12.80 -0.13 -7.98
CA VAL A 317 13.33 -1.51 -7.77
C VAL A 317 14.82 -1.48 -7.41
N GLU A 318 15.64 -0.76 -8.19
CA GLU A 318 17.07 -0.63 -7.96
C GLU A 318 17.37 -0.02 -6.58
N ARG A 319 16.68 1.06 -6.21
CA ARG A 319 16.87 1.73 -4.92
C ARG A 319 16.40 0.89 -3.75
N PHE A 320 15.28 0.20 -3.89
CA PHE A 320 14.80 -0.69 -2.84
C PHE A 320 15.80 -1.81 -2.56
N LYS A 321 16.27 -2.50 -3.59
CA LYS A 321 17.28 -3.56 -3.46
C LYS A 321 18.58 -3.02 -2.84
N ALA A 322 19.03 -1.85 -3.25
CA ALA A 322 20.22 -1.22 -2.68
C ALA A 322 20.06 -0.83 -1.19
N LYS A 323 18.86 -0.42 -0.77
CA LYS A 323 18.59 -0.02 0.61
C LYS A 323 18.35 -1.19 1.56
N THR A 324 17.85 -2.32 1.05
CA THR A 324 17.37 -3.43 1.89
C THR A 324 18.17 -4.73 1.73
N ASN A 325 19.03 -4.83 0.70
CA ASN A 325 19.68 -6.05 0.26
C ASN A 325 18.70 -7.20 -0.09
N ALA A 326 17.43 -6.87 -0.33
CA ALA A 326 16.42 -7.86 -0.70
C ALA A 326 16.60 -8.30 -2.16
N THR A 327 16.31 -9.56 -2.45
CA THR A 327 16.31 -10.10 -3.82
C THR A 327 15.04 -9.70 -4.57
N GLU A 328 13.92 -9.65 -3.87
CA GLU A 328 12.59 -9.32 -4.39
C GLU A 328 12.04 -8.02 -3.81
N VAL A 329 11.20 -7.33 -4.60
CA VAL A 329 10.52 -6.11 -4.16
C VAL A 329 9.06 -6.46 -3.84
N PRO A 330 8.66 -6.41 -2.56
CA PRO A 330 7.29 -6.75 -2.18
C PRO A 330 6.30 -5.69 -2.69
N PRO A 331 5.02 -6.05 -2.94
CA PRO A 331 3.97 -5.12 -3.37
C PRO A 331 3.87 -3.87 -2.50
N HIS A 332 4.10 -4.00 -1.19
CA HIS A 332 4.04 -2.89 -0.24
C HIS A 332 5.06 -1.77 -0.54
N CYS A 333 6.24 -2.10 -1.07
CA CYS A 333 7.17 -1.06 -1.54
C CYS A 333 6.58 -0.29 -2.72
N SER A 334 6.01 -1.00 -3.71
CA SER A 334 5.34 -0.38 -4.85
C SER A 334 4.17 0.49 -4.40
N MET A 335 3.40 0.06 -3.39
CA MET A 335 2.29 0.84 -2.81
C MET A 335 2.81 2.13 -2.15
N GLY A 336 3.77 2.02 -1.25
CA GLY A 336 4.38 3.19 -0.58
C GLY A 336 4.94 4.21 -1.58
N PHE A 337 5.70 3.73 -2.57
CA PHE A 337 6.24 4.58 -3.62
C PHE A 337 5.13 5.23 -4.46
N ASN A 338 4.21 4.44 -5.01
CA ASN A 338 3.20 4.91 -5.94
C ASN A 338 2.27 5.96 -5.32
N GLN A 339 1.76 5.69 -4.10
CA GLN A 339 0.86 6.62 -3.43
C GLN A 339 1.56 7.94 -3.10
N THR A 340 2.81 7.86 -2.63
CA THR A 340 3.62 9.06 -2.34
C THR A 340 3.95 9.81 -3.63
N TRP A 341 4.31 9.10 -4.70
CA TRP A 341 4.61 9.71 -6.00
C TRP A 341 3.42 10.48 -6.57
N ILE A 342 2.21 9.91 -6.49
CA ILE A 342 0.98 10.57 -6.93
C ILE A 342 0.74 11.87 -6.12
N LEU A 343 0.87 11.82 -4.80
CA LEU A 343 0.74 13.01 -3.96
C LEU A 343 1.73 14.11 -4.40
N LEU A 344 3.02 13.76 -4.51
CA LEU A 344 4.08 14.72 -4.74
C LEU A 344 4.11 15.29 -6.16
N ASN A 345 3.71 14.50 -7.17
CA ASN A 345 3.88 14.88 -8.58
C ASN A 345 2.57 15.15 -9.33
N ASN A 346 1.41 14.71 -8.81
CA ASN A 346 0.12 14.92 -9.46
C ASN A 346 -0.84 15.79 -8.64
N VAL A 347 -0.72 15.77 -7.30
CA VAL A 347 -1.63 16.53 -6.43
C VAL A 347 -1.02 17.86 -5.99
N LEU A 348 0.14 17.81 -5.34
CA LEU A 348 0.74 19.03 -4.74
C LEU A 348 1.12 20.10 -5.78
N PRO A 349 1.65 19.79 -6.97
CA PRO A 349 1.85 20.83 -8.00
C PRO A 349 0.56 21.52 -8.39
N VAL A 350 -0.53 20.75 -8.61
CA VAL A 350 -1.86 21.31 -8.93
C VAL A 350 -2.42 22.14 -7.79
N ALA A 351 -2.25 21.70 -6.53
CA ALA A 351 -2.65 22.47 -5.35
C ALA A 351 -1.99 23.85 -5.33
N LYS A 352 -0.68 23.90 -5.63
CA LYS A 352 0.06 25.18 -5.65
C LYS A 352 -0.32 26.04 -6.84
N GLU A 353 -0.34 25.49 -8.05
CA GLU A 353 -0.53 26.24 -9.30
C GLU A 353 -1.97 26.71 -9.50
N LYS A 354 -2.94 25.80 -9.25
CA LYS A 354 -4.36 26.08 -9.51
C LYS A 354 -5.09 26.65 -8.29
N TYR A 355 -4.71 26.23 -7.08
CA TYR A 355 -5.41 26.58 -5.84
C TYR A 355 -4.60 27.47 -4.90
N GLY A 356 -3.36 27.84 -5.29
CA GLY A 356 -2.57 28.89 -4.65
C GLY A 356 -1.69 28.46 -3.49
N GLY A 357 -1.82 27.22 -2.94
CA GLY A 357 -1.09 26.82 -1.75
C GLY A 357 -0.98 25.31 -1.53
N PHE A 358 -0.39 24.98 -0.37
CA PHE A 358 -0.31 23.61 0.15
C PHE A 358 -1.17 23.44 1.41
N ASP A 359 -2.14 24.33 1.63
CA ASP A 359 -3.10 24.15 2.70
C ASP A 359 -4.06 22.98 2.40
N PRO A 360 -4.71 22.41 3.43
CA PRO A 360 -5.53 21.22 3.25
C PRO A 360 -6.67 21.37 2.24
N GLU A 361 -7.26 22.57 2.12
CA GLU A 361 -8.34 22.81 1.18
C GLU A 361 -7.85 22.85 -0.27
N ALA A 362 -6.69 23.48 -0.52
CA ALA A 362 -6.05 23.48 -1.83
C ALA A 362 -5.68 22.06 -2.26
N ILE A 363 -5.11 21.25 -1.33
CA ILE A 363 -4.74 19.85 -1.59
C ILE A 363 -5.98 18.99 -1.84
N ARG A 364 -7.04 19.16 -1.05
CA ARG A 364 -8.31 18.46 -1.23
C ARG A 364 -8.89 18.67 -2.63
N LYS A 365 -8.95 19.93 -3.08
CA LYS A 365 -9.42 20.28 -4.43
C LYS A 365 -8.54 19.67 -5.51
N ALA A 366 -7.24 19.78 -5.36
CA ALA A 366 -6.28 19.22 -6.30
C ALA A 366 -6.37 17.69 -6.37
N ALA A 367 -6.58 17.00 -5.25
CA ALA A 367 -6.78 15.56 -5.23
C ALA A 367 -8.04 15.15 -6.04
N LEU A 368 -9.13 15.89 -5.91
CA LEU A 368 -10.37 15.63 -6.66
C LEU A 368 -10.25 15.93 -8.17
N ASP A 369 -9.28 16.73 -8.57
CA ASP A 369 -8.96 17.00 -9.98
C ASP A 369 -8.09 15.91 -10.63
N VAL A 370 -7.51 15.00 -9.83
CA VAL A 370 -6.64 13.95 -10.37
C VAL A 370 -7.42 13.05 -11.33
N ASP A 371 -6.93 12.93 -12.55
CA ASP A 371 -7.47 12.05 -13.58
C ASP A 371 -6.33 11.36 -14.35
N ILE A 372 -5.76 10.30 -13.73
CA ILE A 372 -4.70 9.50 -14.32
C ILE A 372 -5.34 8.27 -14.99
N PRO A 373 -5.12 8.06 -16.30
CA PRO A 373 -5.66 6.90 -17.00
C PRO A 373 -4.98 5.60 -16.57
N PRO A 374 -5.59 4.42 -16.86
CA PRO A 374 -4.91 3.12 -16.72
C PRO A 374 -3.57 3.12 -17.46
N GLY A 375 -2.56 2.48 -16.87
CA GLY A 375 -1.16 2.53 -17.33
C GLY A 375 -0.38 3.74 -16.84
N GLY A 376 -1.02 4.74 -16.24
CA GLY A 376 -0.37 5.99 -15.80
C GLY A 376 0.33 5.90 -14.44
N THR A 377 0.29 4.78 -13.77
CA THR A 377 1.00 4.53 -12.49
C THR A 377 1.88 3.30 -12.56
N ILE A 378 2.88 3.21 -11.66
CA ILE A 378 3.76 2.04 -11.60
C ILE A 378 3.03 0.75 -11.22
N GLN A 379 1.82 0.82 -10.71
CA GLN A 379 0.96 -0.33 -10.42
C GLN A 379 -0.07 -0.61 -11.53
N GLY A 380 0.03 0.10 -12.66
CA GLY A 380 -0.74 -0.15 -13.88
C GLY A 380 -2.18 0.35 -13.87
N TYR A 381 -2.77 0.63 -12.72
CA TYR A 381 -4.11 1.22 -12.66
C TYR A 381 -4.06 2.75 -12.78
N GLY A 382 -5.19 3.35 -13.12
CA GLY A 382 -5.37 4.79 -13.12
C GLY A 382 -5.75 5.34 -11.75
N VAL A 383 -5.84 6.67 -11.64
CA VAL A 383 -6.29 7.33 -10.40
C VAL A 383 -7.36 8.35 -10.71
N LYS A 384 -8.49 8.20 -10.05
CA LYS A 384 -9.55 9.17 -9.94
C LYS A 384 -10.30 8.91 -8.65
N PHE A 385 -10.53 9.95 -7.86
CA PHE A 385 -11.16 9.80 -6.56
C PHE A 385 -12.67 9.94 -6.66
N PHE A 386 -13.39 9.08 -5.95
CA PHE A 386 -14.82 9.26 -5.74
C PHE A 386 -15.09 10.64 -5.13
N PRO A 387 -16.04 11.42 -5.70
CA PRO A 387 -16.32 12.77 -5.24
C PRO A 387 -17.02 12.76 -3.87
N PRO A 388 -16.97 13.90 -3.15
CA PRO A 388 -17.75 14.12 -1.93
C PRO A 388 -19.24 13.81 -2.12
N GLY A 389 -19.88 13.26 -1.08
CA GLY A 389 -21.28 12.84 -1.14
C GLY A 389 -21.53 11.43 -1.69
N THR A 390 -20.48 10.74 -2.10
CA THR A 390 -20.55 9.30 -2.45
C THR A 390 -20.16 8.43 -1.24
N PRO A 391 -20.60 7.15 -1.18
CA PRO A 391 -20.26 6.25 -0.07
C PRO A 391 -18.76 6.04 0.13
N MET A 392 -17.97 6.19 -0.94
CA MET A 392 -16.52 5.97 -0.93
C MET A 392 -15.72 7.25 -1.24
N ALA A 393 -16.25 8.43 -0.87
CA ALA A 393 -15.58 9.70 -1.10
C ALA A 393 -14.09 9.69 -0.68
N GLY A 394 -13.18 10.06 -1.59
CA GLY A 394 -11.73 10.05 -1.36
C GLY A 394 -11.00 8.74 -1.67
N GLN A 395 -11.74 7.67 -2.00
CA GLN A 395 -11.18 6.42 -2.50
C GLN A 395 -10.96 6.47 -4.01
N ASN A 396 -9.88 5.86 -4.52
CA ASN A 396 -9.66 5.68 -5.96
C ASN A 396 -10.69 4.71 -6.56
N GLU A 397 -11.41 5.16 -7.59
CA GLU A 397 -12.38 4.34 -8.33
C GLU A 397 -11.75 3.44 -9.41
N ARG A 398 -10.47 3.68 -9.78
CA ARG A 398 -9.77 2.98 -10.89
C ARG A 398 -8.74 1.95 -10.44
N SER A 399 -8.57 1.77 -9.14
CA SER A 399 -7.63 0.79 -8.63
C SER A 399 -8.16 -0.64 -8.83
N THR A 400 -7.25 -1.56 -9.12
CA THR A 400 -7.58 -2.98 -9.32
C THR A 400 -6.50 -3.87 -8.73
N PRO A 401 -6.85 -4.95 -8.01
CA PRO A 401 -5.91 -5.97 -7.61
C PRO A 401 -5.67 -6.97 -8.75
N VAL A 402 -4.70 -7.85 -8.53
CA VAL A 402 -4.45 -9.04 -9.33
C VAL A 402 -4.46 -10.27 -8.42
N VAL A 403 -4.69 -11.45 -9.00
CA VAL A 403 -4.35 -12.71 -8.35
C VAL A 403 -2.96 -13.10 -8.84
N MET A 404 -2.05 -13.24 -7.90
CA MET A 404 -0.69 -13.71 -8.13
C MET A 404 -0.53 -15.13 -7.63
N GLN A 405 0.38 -15.88 -8.22
CA GLN A 405 0.76 -17.20 -7.78
C GLN A 405 2.28 -17.31 -7.76
N ASN A 406 2.82 -17.90 -6.70
CA ASN A 406 4.25 -18.12 -6.58
C ASN A 406 4.61 -19.55 -6.96
N ALA A 407 5.75 -19.71 -7.66
CA ALA A 407 6.37 -20.99 -7.94
C ALA A 407 7.89 -20.83 -7.80
N GLY A 408 8.49 -21.46 -6.80
CA GLY A 408 9.87 -21.16 -6.43
C GLY A 408 10.03 -19.68 -6.06
N GLU A 409 11.06 -19.04 -6.56
CA GLU A 409 11.32 -17.60 -6.35
C GLU A 409 10.53 -16.70 -7.31
N HIS A 410 9.72 -17.28 -8.21
CA HIS A 410 9.00 -16.50 -9.21
C HIS A 410 7.57 -16.22 -8.76
N ILE A 411 7.14 -14.98 -8.98
CA ILE A 411 5.76 -14.54 -8.82
C ILE A 411 5.20 -14.29 -10.22
N SER A 412 4.03 -14.86 -10.51
CA SER A 412 3.32 -14.66 -11.77
C SER A 412 1.94 -14.08 -11.51
N VAL A 413 1.49 -13.18 -12.39
CA VAL A 413 0.09 -12.76 -12.42
C VAL A 413 -0.71 -13.84 -13.13
N VAL A 414 -1.71 -14.40 -12.46
CA VAL A 414 -2.55 -15.49 -12.99
C VAL A 414 -3.98 -15.04 -13.29
N TRP A 415 -4.39 -13.87 -12.80
CA TRP A 415 -5.67 -13.25 -13.08
C TRP A 415 -5.61 -11.73 -12.83
N PRO A 416 -6.35 -10.90 -13.57
CA PRO A 416 -7.27 -11.22 -14.64
C PRO A 416 -6.56 -11.65 -15.93
N THR A 417 -7.29 -12.38 -16.80
CA THR A 417 -6.76 -13.02 -18.01
C THR A 417 -6.08 -12.06 -18.98
N ASN A 418 -6.55 -10.80 -19.07
CA ASN A 418 -6.00 -9.80 -20.02
C ASN A 418 -4.59 -9.29 -19.66
N ILE A 419 -4.14 -9.47 -18.42
CA ILE A 419 -2.78 -9.08 -17.97
C ILE A 419 -2.00 -10.23 -17.35
N ARG A 420 -2.55 -11.43 -17.36
CA ARG A 420 -1.86 -12.61 -16.83
C ARG A 420 -0.54 -12.88 -17.55
N THR A 421 0.46 -13.33 -16.78
CA THR A 421 1.77 -13.72 -17.28
C THR A 421 1.94 -15.24 -17.35
N GLN A 422 1.07 -15.99 -16.65
CA GLN A 422 1.08 -17.45 -16.60
C GLN A 422 -0.32 -18.00 -16.34
N ASP A 423 -0.63 -19.19 -16.88
CA ASP A 423 -1.84 -19.92 -16.54
C ASP A 423 -1.81 -20.38 -15.07
N PRO A 424 -2.93 -20.27 -14.32
CA PRO A 424 -2.96 -20.68 -12.92
C PRO A 424 -2.81 -22.19 -12.77
N VAL A 425 -2.01 -22.59 -11.79
CA VAL A 425 -1.95 -23.96 -11.27
C VAL A 425 -3.06 -24.12 -10.24
N PHE A 426 -4.15 -24.77 -10.64
CA PHE A 426 -5.35 -24.98 -9.81
C PHE A 426 -6.01 -26.30 -10.21
N PRO A 427 -6.23 -27.23 -9.29
CA PRO A 427 -5.89 -27.23 -7.86
C PRO A 427 -4.39 -27.31 -7.58
N LEU A 428 -4.02 -27.28 -6.28
CA LEU A 428 -2.64 -27.55 -5.86
C LEU A 428 -2.15 -28.90 -6.42
N PRO A 429 -0.88 -28.98 -6.86
CA PRO A 429 -0.30 -30.23 -7.36
C PRO A 429 -0.32 -31.32 -6.29
N LYS A 430 -0.51 -32.60 -6.70
CA LYS A 430 -0.56 -33.76 -5.80
C LYS A 430 0.69 -33.88 -4.87
N GLY A 431 1.81 -33.28 -5.25
CA GLY A 431 3.02 -33.26 -4.43
C GLY A 431 3.01 -32.22 -3.31
N SER A 432 2.06 -31.28 -3.28
CA SER A 432 1.95 -30.32 -2.20
C SER A 432 1.54 -31.00 -0.89
N VAL A 433 2.17 -30.59 0.21
CA VAL A 433 1.82 -31.09 1.56
C VAL A 433 0.39 -30.73 1.98
N TYR A 434 -0.24 -29.77 1.31
CA TYR A 434 -1.61 -29.33 1.56
C TYR A 434 -2.62 -29.88 0.53
N ALA A 435 -2.19 -30.55 -0.54
CA ALA A 435 -3.11 -31.01 -1.59
C ALA A 435 -4.17 -31.99 -1.05
N ALA A 436 -5.45 -31.72 -1.43
CA ALA A 436 -6.61 -32.53 -1.11
C ALA A 436 -6.75 -33.72 -2.07
#